data_cf2eff419e83c897cfe9ef0148386688
#
_entry.id   cf2eff419e83c897cfe9ef0148386688
#
_cell.length_a   1.000
_cell.length_b   1.000
_cell.length_c   1.000
_cell.angle_alpha   90.00
_cell.angle_beta   90.00
_cell.angle_gamma   90.00
#
_symmetry.space_group_name_H-M   'P 1'
#
loop_
_entity.id
_entity.type
_entity.pdbx_description
1 polymer ?
#
loop_
_entity_poly.entity_id
_entity_poly.type
_entity_poly.pdbx_seq_one_letter_code
_entity_poly.pdbx_strand_id
1 'polypeptide(L)'
;MLGLNSGGDVHIARLDALPVAAIIPSVTPEGYSGDIAMIVGVNFDGSVAGVRVVEHKETPGLGDKVDLRKSDWILGFNGKSLKNPEPNAWNVKKEQGEFDQFTGATITPRAVVHQIAKTLEYFNQDKQRLLNELSSAYNQLS
;
A
#
# COMPACT_ATOMS: atom_id res chain seq x y z
N MET A 1 12.67 7.65 -4.22
CA MET A 1 12.36 7.09 -2.89
C MET A 1 10.88 6.81 -2.81
N LEU A 2 10.51 5.72 -2.10
CA LEU A 2 9.17 5.21 -2.04
C LEU A 2 8.15 6.01 -1.34
N GLY A 3 8.21 7.11 -0.94
CA GLY A 3 7.23 7.70 -0.04
C GLY A 3 7.21 7.09 1.36
N LEU A 4 8.26 6.37 1.73
CA LEU A 4 8.45 5.94 3.11
C LEU A 4 8.81 7.16 3.94
N ASN A 5 8.15 7.29 5.08
CA ASN A 5 8.48 8.33 6.01
C ASN A 5 9.60 7.88 6.95
N SER A 6 10.32 8.82 7.55
CA SER A 6 11.35 8.50 8.53
C SER A 6 10.74 7.67 9.66
N GLY A 7 11.40 6.62 10.06
CA GLY A 7 10.92 5.70 11.08
C GLY A 7 10.06 4.57 10.57
N GLY A 8 9.73 4.57 9.27
CA GLY A 8 9.01 3.46 8.68
C GLY A 8 9.97 2.36 8.22
N ASP A 9 9.91 1.21 8.85
CA ASP A 9 10.72 0.06 8.48
C ASP A 9 9.88 -0.98 7.76
N VAL A 10 10.47 -1.64 6.74
CA VAL A 10 9.84 -2.78 6.09
C VAL A 10 9.95 -3.98 7.03
N HIS A 11 8.84 -4.63 7.27
CA HIS A 11 8.77 -5.83 8.08
C HIS A 11 8.41 -7.03 7.20
N ILE A 12 8.98 -8.18 7.51
CA ILE A 12 8.75 -9.40 6.74
C ILE A 12 7.89 -10.34 7.59
N ALA A 13 6.71 -10.70 7.07
CA ALA A 13 5.87 -11.71 7.68
C ALA A 13 6.35 -13.09 7.24
N ARG A 14 6.34 -14.05 8.15
CA ARG A 14 6.84 -15.40 7.89
C ARG A 14 5.83 -16.45 8.28
N LEU A 15 5.86 -17.56 7.56
CA LEU A 15 5.13 -18.78 7.89
C LEU A 15 6.15 -19.91 7.91
N ASP A 16 6.36 -20.52 9.08
CA ASP A 16 7.35 -21.60 9.27
C ASP A 16 8.74 -21.19 8.79
N ALA A 17 9.17 -19.97 9.18
CA ALA A 17 10.45 -19.36 8.79
C ALA A 17 10.57 -19.02 7.30
N LEU A 18 9.50 -19.24 6.50
CA LEU A 18 9.48 -18.82 5.10
C LEU A 18 8.90 -17.41 4.96
N PRO A 19 9.52 -16.55 4.15
CA PRO A 19 8.94 -15.23 3.90
C PRO A 19 7.67 -15.37 3.06
N VAL A 20 6.56 -14.77 3.54
CA VAL A 20 5.29 -14.84 2.82
C VAL A 20 4.78 -13.47 2.39
N ALA A 21 5.18 -12.41 3.10
CA ALA A 21 4.78 -11.05 2.77
C ALA A 21 5.74 -10.04 3.34
N ALA A 22 5.80 -8.88 2.72
CA ALA A 22 6.47 -7.69 3.27
C ALA A 22 5.41 -6.72 3.78
N ILE A 23 5.66 -6.10 4.91
CA ILE A 23 4.80 -5.06 5.48
C ILE A 23 5.55 -3.74 5.36
N ILE A 24 5.03 -2.85 4.53
CA ILE A 24 5.73 -1.63 4.11
C ILE A 24 4.97 -0.41 4.58
N PRO A 25 5.50 0.36 5.56
CA PRO A 25 4.93 1.66 5.89
C PRO A 25 5.13 2.61 4.71
N SER A 26 4.09 3.37 4.37
CA SER A 26 4.12 4.30 3.24
C SER A 26 3.38 5.57 3.60
N VAL A 27 3.82 6.69 3.07
CA VAL A 27 3.17 7.98 3.30
C VAL A 27 3.01 8.68 1.96
N THR A 28 1.82 9.21 1.71
CA THR A 28 1.63 10.14 0.58
C THR A 28 1.41 11.54 1.11
N PRO A 29 2.12 12.55 0.59
CA PRO A 29 1.85 13.94 0.95
C PRO A 29 0.70 14.54 0.14
N GLU A 30 0.08 13.76 -0.73
CA GLU A 30 -0.88 14.26 -1.72
C GLU A 30 -2.34 14.17 -1.26
N GLY A 31 -2.59 13.88 0.01
CA GLY A 31 -3.93 13.95 0.56
C GLY A 31 -4.50 15.37 0.48
N TYR A 32 -5.81 15.49 0.51
CA TYR A 32 -6.46 16.79 0.46
C TYR A 32 -6.05 17.67 1.64
N SER A 33 -5.94 17.08 2.83
CA SER A 33 -5.60 17.78 4.07
C SER A 33 -4.17 17.49 4.55
N GLY A 34 -3.32 16.93 3.71
CA GLY A 34 -1.93 16.66 4.03
C GLY A 34 -1.57 15.20 3.94
N ASP A 35 -0.61 14.78 4.77
CA ASP A 35 -0.06 13.44 4.71
C ASP A 35 -1.08 12.39 5.10
N ILE A 36 -1.04 11.27 4.36
CA ILE A 36 -1.79 10.07 4.69
C ILE A 36 -0.77 8.95 4.90
N ALA A 37 -0.68 8.46 6.12
CA ALA A 37 0.20 7.36 6.48
C ALA A 37 -0.56 6.05 6.42
N MET A 38 0.04 5.02 5.81
CA MET A 38 -0.59 3.73 5.64
C MET A 38 0.42 2.60 5.78
N ILE A 39 -0.08 1.41 6.00
CA ILE A 39 0.71 0.19 5.99
C ILE A 39 0.22 -0.65 4.82
N VAL A 40 1.13 -1.08 3.96
CA VAL A 40 0.81 -1.92 2.80
C VAL A 40 1.47 -3.28 3.00
N GLY A 41 0.65 -4.32 3.09
CA GLY A 41 1.15 -5.70 3.09
C GLY A 41 1.21 -6.20 1.65
N VAL A 42 2.36 -6.70 1.23
CA VAL A 42 2.60 -7.19 -0.12
C VAL A 42 3.07 -8.64 -0.05
N ASN A 43 2.34 -9.54 -0.66
CA ASN A 43 2.77 -10.93 -0.79
C ASN A 43 3.99 -11.01 -1.71
N PHE A 44 4.82 -12.03 -1.54
CA PHE A 44 6.04 -12.14 -2.36
C PHE A 44 5.75 -12.43 -3.84
N ASP A 45 4.50 -12.73 -4.20
CA ASP A 45 4.10 -12.77 -5.61
C ASP A 45 3.80 -11.39 -6.19
N GLY A 46 3.85 -10.34 -5.37
CA GLY A 46 3.59 -8.96 -5.79
C GLY A 46 2.16 -8.50 -5.58
N SER A 47 1.26 -9.34 -5.09
CA SER A 47 -0.12 -8.94 -4.83
C SER A 47 -0.26 -8.30 -3.45
N VAL A 48 -1.26 -7.43 -3.33
CA VAL A 48 -1.58 -6.78 -2.05
C VAL A 48 -2.20 -7.79 -1.09
N ALA A 49 -1.58 -7.97 0.08
CA ALA A 49 -2.16 -8.76 1.16
C ALA A 49 -3.20 -7.95 1.92
N GLY A 50 -2.96 -6.66 2.08
CA GLY A 50 -3.90 -5.75 2.73
C GLY A 50 -3.30 -4.37 2.87
N VAL A 51 -4.16 -3.38 3.05
CA VAL A 51 -3.76 -1.99 3.28
C VAL A 51 -4.54 -1.45 4.46
N ARG A 52 -3.89 -0.67 5.31
CA ARG A 52 -4.59 0.08 6.37
C ARG A 52 -4.02 1.48 6.43
N VAL A 53 -4.91 2.46 6.38
CA VAL A 53 -4.56 3.84 6.69
C VAL A 53 -4.47 3.96 8.20
N VAL A 54 -3.34 4.44 8.70
CA VAL A 54 -3.07 4.52 10.14
C VAL A 54 -3.11 5.93 10.68
N GLU A 55 -2.90 6.94 9.83
CA GLU A 55 -2.98 8.34 10.23
C GLU A 55 -3.35 9.22 9.04
N HIS A 56 -4.31 10.11 9.23
CA HIS A 56 -4.71 11.08 8.23
C HIS A 56 -5.43 12.25 8.88
N LYS A 57 -5.61 13.33 8.13
CA LYS A 57 -6.36 14.51 8.57
C LYS A 57 -7.46 14.85 7.59
N GLU A 58 -7.96 13.86 6.86
CA GLU A 58 -8.97 14.08 5.83
C GLU A 58 -10.32 14.42 6.44
N THR A 59 -11.15 15.08 5.65
CA THR A 59 -12.42 15.66 6.13
C THR A 59 -13.42 14.58 6.53
N PRO A 60 -13.97 14.63 7.75
CA PRO A 60 -15.00 13.69 8.18
C PRO A 60 -16.20 13.67 7.23
N GLY A 61 -16.68 12.48 6.91
CA GLY A 61 -17.78 12.26 5.99
C GLY A 61 -17.39 12.37 4.51
N LEU A 62 -16.16 12.75 4.20
CA LEU A 62 -15.66 12.90 2.83
C LEU A 62 -14.46 12.00 2.60
N GLY A 63 -13.24 12.51 2.79
CA GLY A 63 -12.02 11.74 2.54
C GLY A 63 -11.69 10.68 3.59
N ASP A 64 -12.28 10.74 4.75
CA ASP A 64 -12.03 9.79 5.84
C ASP A 64 -12.49 8.36 5.52
N LYS A 65 -13.21 8.16 4.43
CA LYS A 65 -13.62 6.82 3.97
C LYS A 65 -12.44 5.94 3.54
N VAL A 66 -11.23 6.47 3.48
CA VAL A 66 -10.03 5.65 3.29
C VAL A 66 -9.70 4.83 4.55
N ASP A 67 -10.24 5.23 5.70
CA ASP A 67 -10.06 4.54 6.97
C ASP A 67 -11.09 3.41 7.10
N LEU A 68 -10.62 2.20 7.44
CA LEU A 68 -11.48 1.03 7.59
C LEU A 68 -12.59 1.24 8.62
N ARG A 69 -12.37 2.09 9.62
CA ARG A 69 -13.39 2.41 10.63
C ARG A 69 -14.59 3.16 10.04
N LYS A 70 -14.43 3.75 8.86
CA LYS A 70 -15.46 4.56 8.21
C LYS A 70 -16.06 3.90 6.97
N SER A 71 -15.32 3.02 6.30
CA SER A 71 -15.76 2.38 5.07
C SER A 71 -14.90 1.16 4.78
N ASP A 72 -15.46 0.19 4.09
CA ASP A 72 -14.71 -0.98 3.62
C ASP A 72 -13.95 -0.74 2.30
N TRP A 73 -13.94 0.50 1.82
CA TRP A 73 -13.29 0.85 0.55
C TRP A 73 -11.85 0.33 0.47
N ILE A 74 -11.09 0.45 1.56
CA ILE A 74 -9.68 0.06 1.60
C ILE A 74 -9.50 -1.46 1.37
N LEU A 75 -10.52 -2.27 1.64
CA LEU A 75 -10.44 -3.71 1.42
C LEU A 75 -10.45 -4.08 -0.06
N GLY A 76 -10.84 -3.15 -0.93
CA GLY A 76 -10.87 -3.38 -2.38
C GLY A 76 -9.49 -3.55 -3.01
N PHE A 77 -8.42 -3.25 -2.28
CA PHE A 77 -7.06 -3.45 -2.77
C PHE A 77 -6.55 -4.88 -2.56
N ASN A 78 -7.20 -5.66 -1.71
CA ASN A 78 -6.76 -7.02 -1.42
C ASN A 78 -6.70 -7.86 -2.69
N GLY A 79 -5.57 -8.51 -2.93
CA GLY A 79 -5.36 -9.35 -4.10
C GLY A 79 -4.96 -8.60 -5.38
N LYS A 80 -4.95 -7.28 -5.36
CA LYS A 80 -4.56 -6.48 -6.53
C LYS A 80 -3.03 -6.48 -6.68
N SER A 81 -2.57 -6.21 -7.91
CA SER A 81 -1.14 -6.15 -8.22
C SER A 81 -0.90 -5.19 -9.37
N LEU A 82 0.36 -4.95 -9.73
CA LEU A 82 0.67 -4.11 -10.90
C LEU A 82 0.28 -4.74 -12.24
N LYS A 83 -0.15 -6.00 -12.23
CA LYS A 83 -0.69 -6.68 -13.39
C LYS A 83 -2.21 -6.79 -13.35
N ASN A 84 -2.82 -6.54 -12.21
CA ASN A 84 -4.27 -6.67 -12.03
C ASN A 84 -4.75 -5.69 -10.94
N PRO A 85 -5.21 -4.51 -11.33
CA PRO A 85 -5.32 -4.02 -12.70
C PRO A 85 -3.98 -3.59 -13.30
N GLU A 86 -3.98 -3.39 -14.62
CA GLU A 86 -2.80 -2.87 -15.33
C GLU A 86 -2.39 -1.50 -14.77
N PRO A 87 -1.12 -1.10 -14.93
CA PRO A 87 -0.63 0.15 -14.32
C PRO A 87 -1.48 1.38 -14.61
N ASN A 88 -2.00 1.51 -15.82
CA ASN A 88 -2.84 2.65 -16.19
C ASN A 88 -4.18 2.67 -15.46
N ALA A 89 -4.63 1.54 -14.94
CA ALA A 89 -5.88 1.43 -14.21
C ALA A 89 -5.71 1.64 -12.70
N TRP A 90 -4.49 1.87 -12.23
CA TRP A 90 -4.22 2.25 -10.84
C TRP A 90 -4.55 3.73 -10.63
N ASN A 91 -5.82 4.03 -10.76
CA ASN A 91 -6.38 5.37 -10.62
C ASN A 91 -7.84 5.24 -10.21
N VAL A 92 -8.49 6.37 -9.97
CA VAL A 92 -9.92 6.40 -9.69
C VAL A 92 -10.72 6.34 -10.99
N LYS A 93 -11.96 5.86 -10.91
CA LYS A 93 -12.82 5.62 -12.08
C LYS A 93 -13.05 6.86 -12.91
N LYS A 94 -13.13 8.02 -12.28
CA LYS A 94 -13.28 9.30 -12.98
C LYS A 94 -12.12 9.55 -13.96
N GLU A 95 -10.95 8.96 -13.70
CA GLU A 95 -9.76 9.08 -14.53
C GLU A 95 -9.42 7.75 -15.21
N GLN A 96 -10.44 6.97 -15.55
CA GLN A 96 -10.35 5.67 -16.22
C GLN A 96 -9.64 4.59 -15.41
N GLY A 97 -9.63 4.75 -14.08
CA GLY A 97 -9.05 3.74 -13.20
C GLY A 97 -10.07 2.71 -12.75
N GLU A 98 -9.60 1.75 -11.97
CA GLU A 98 -10.45 0.66 -11.46
C GLU A 98 -11.10 0.98 -10.12
N PHE A 99 -10.56 1.93 -9.35
CA PHE A 99 -10.98 2.14 -7.97
C PHE A 99 -11.98 3.28 -7.84
N ASP A 100 -12.95 3.14 -6.93
CA ASP A 100 -13.95 4.18 -6.72
C ASP A 100 -13.34 5.44 -6.13
N GLN A 101 -13.80 6.60 -6.59
CA GLN A 101 -13.61 7.85 -5.86
C GLN A 101 -14.78 8.03 -4.90
N PHE A 102 -14.69 9.03 -4.03
CA PHE A 102 -15.77 9.36 -3.10
C PHE A 102 -16.53 10.58 -3.59
N THR A 103 -17.85 10.62 -3.34
CA THR A 103 -18.65 11.78 -3.65
C THR A 103 -18.11 13.00 -2.88
N GLY A 104 -17.72 14.04 -3.61
CA GLY A 104 -17.18 15.26 -3.00
C GLY A 104 -15.75 15.17 -2.51
N ALA A 105 -15.04 14.05 -2.71
CA ALA A 105 -13.69 13.86 -2.20
C ALA A 105 -12.87 12.94 -3.10
N THR A 106 -12.50 13.41 -4.30
CA THR A 106 -11.74 12.62 -5.27
C THR A 106 -10.25 12.60 -4.95
N ILE A 107 -9.71 13.67 -4.39
CA ILE A 107 -8.26 13.81 -4.16
C ILE A 107 -7.74 12.75 -3.20
N THR A 108 -8.44 12.50 -2.11
CA THR A 108 -8.01 11.56 -1.07
C THR A 108 -7.89 10.12 -1.58
N PRO A 109 -8.94 9.54 -2.20
CA PRO A 109 -8.80 8.16 -2.71
C PRO A 109 -7.77 8.07 -3.83
N ARG A 110 -7.66 9.08 -4.69
CA ARG A 110 -6.61 9.09 -5.73
C ARG A 110 -5.22 9.02 -5.12
N ALA A 111 -4.96 9.80 -4.08
CA ALA A 111 -3.66 9.81 -3.40
C ALA A 111 -3.32 8.42 -2.85
N VAL A 112 -4.27 7.76 -2.22
CA VAL A 112 -4.08 6.42 -1.67
C VAL A 112 -3.82 5.41 -2.78
N VAL A 113 -4.63 5.42 -3.85
CA VAL A 113 -4.44 4.50 -5.00
C VAL A 113 -3.04 4.65 -5.58
N HIS A 114 -2.61 5.89 -5.82
CA HIS A 114 -1.29 6.15 -6.40
C HIS A 114 -0.16 5.71 -5.46
N GLN A 115 -0.32 5.92 -4.16
CA GLN A 115 0.71 5.52 -3.20
C GLN A 115 0.85 4.01 -3.10
N ILE A 116 -0.25 3.28 -3.14
CA ILE A 116 -0.21 1.82 -3.13
C ILE A 116 0.53 1.32 -4.36
N ALA A 117 0.23 1.87 -5.54
CA ALA A 117 0.92 1.50 -6.77
C ALA A 117 2.43 1.76 -6.67
N LYS A 118 2.84 2.92 -6.14
CA LYS A 118 4.26 3.22 -5.93
C LYS A 118 4.92 2.23 -4.98
N THR A 119 4.22 1.82 -3.94
CA THR A 119 4.73 0.85 -2.98
C THR A 119 4.94 -0.51 -3.64
N LEU A 120 4.01 -0.94 -4.49
CA LEU A 120 4.16 -2.17 -5.25
C LEU A 120 5.32 -2.11 -6.24
N GLU A 121 5.53 -0.97 -6.90
CA GLU A 121 6.67 -0.77 -7.78
C GLU A 121 7.99 -0.90 -7.02
N TYR A 122 8.08 -0.27 -5.87
CA TYR A 122 9.25 -0.39 -5.01
C TYR A 122 9.48 -1.84 -4.61
N PHE A 123 8.44 -2.53 -4.16
CA PHE A 123 8.56 -3.91 -3.75
C PHE A 123 9.11 -4.77 -4.89
N ASN A 124 8.59 -4.60 -6.11
CA ASN A 124 9.03 -5.38 -7.25
C ASN A 124 10.49 -5.10 -7.62
N GLN A 125 10.94 -3.86 -7.44
CA GLN A 125 12.33 -3.49 -7.71
C GLN A 125 13.29 -4.02 -6.65
N ASP A 126 12.85 -4.04 -5.39
CA ASP A 126 13.68 -4.42 -4.25
C ASP A 126 13.48 -5.87 -3.78
N LYS A 127 12.58 -6.60 -4.44
CA LYS A 127 12.19 -7.93 -4.00
C LYS A 127 13.38 -8.86 -3.79
N GLN A 128 14.32 -8.88 -4.73
CA GLN A 128 15.45 -9.77 -4.64
C GLN A 128 16.35 -9.41 -3.45
N ARG A 129 16.57 -8.12 -3.22
CA ARG A 129 17.35 -7.66 -2.07
C ARG A 129 16.70 -8.06 -0.76
N LEU A 130 15.38 -7.87 -0.65
CA LEU A 130 14.64 -8.24 0.56
C LEU A 130 14.71 -9.75 0.82
N LEU A 131 14.57 -10.56 -0.23
CA LEU A 131 14.68 -12.01 -0.12
C LEU A 131 16.10 -12.45 0.26
N ASN A 132 17.12 -11.81 -0.28
CA ASN A 132 18.50 -12.13 0.04
C ASN A 132 18.84 -11.81 1.48
N GLU A 133 18.40 -10.65 1.98
CA GLU A 133 18.60 -10.27 3.37
C GLU A 133 17.94 -11.28 4.32
N LEU A 134 16.73 -11.71 3.98
CA LEU A 134 15.99 -12.65 4.78
C LEU A 134 16.63 -14.02 4.78
N SER A 135 17.07 -14.51 3.62
CA SER A 135 17.76 -15.79 3.50
C SER A 135 19.06 -15.81 4.30
N SER A 136 19.81 -14.71 4.26
CA SER A 136 21.04 -14.56 5.03
C SER A 136 20.77 -14.64 6.53
N ALA A 137 19.74 -13.91 7.00
CA ALA A 137 19.36 -13.95 8.41
C ALA A 137 18.90 -15.34 8.84
N TYR A 138 18.15 -16.02 8.00
CA TYR A 138 17.69 -17.40 8.27
C TYR A 138 18.87 -18.36 8.38
N ASN A 139 19.83 -18.27 7.46
CA ASN A 139 20.99 -19.14 7.45
C ASN A 139 21.86 -18.95 8.70
N GLN A 140 21.90 -17.74 9.25
CA GLN A 140 22.64 -17.46 10.49
C GLN A 140 21.99 -18.08 11.72
N LEU A 141 20.68 -18.32 11.67
CA LEU A 141 19.95 -18.93 12.77
C LEU A 141 20.03 -20.45 12.77
N SER A 142 20.40 -21.05 11.67
CA SER A 142 20.54 -22.49 11.54
C SER A 142 22.03 -22.87 11.63
#